data_79e74bc1a9fb8a64e9a8ceaea388a167
#
_entry.id   79e74bc1a9fb8a64e9a8ceaea388a167
#
_cell.length_a   1.000
_cell.length_b   1.000
_cell.length_c   1.000
_cell.angle_alpha   90.00
_cell.angle_beta   90.00
_cell.angle_gamma   90.00
#
_symmetry.space_group_name_H-M   'P 1'
#
loop_
_entity.id
_entity.type
_entity.pdbx_description
1 polymer ?
#
loop_
_entity_poly.entity_id
_entity_poly.type
_entity_poly.pdbx_seq_one_letter_code
_entity_poly.pdbx_strand_id
1 'polypeptide(L)'
;MFIITPLLTYVFCKPEVKGSPEIAAWAKDEYKKLGSMTRSEIFMALISVLALVLWIGASTFKVNPTTTALIVIILMIFTKIMTWQDFLANKPAWNVLTWFATLVPMASGLKNVGFLEWLAKSAGGSLVSLDPTMAVLGLLLAFCLLRYFFASGTAYVTAMVGLFATLILQIPGVDPAQVMLILLVPMGIMGILTPYGTGHSPIWFASGYNKGPEFWKLGAIFGIIYLAIFIVVGIPWIQFVMPLLG
;
A
#
# COMPACT_ATOMS: atom_id res chain seq x y z
N MET A 1 9.61 10.90 4.20
CA MET A 1 8.42 11.26 3.41
C MET A 1 7.37 12.05 4.20
N PHE A 2 7.11 11.76 5.46
CA PHE A 2 6.10 12.46 6.30
C PHE A 2 6.24 14.00 6.33
N ILE A 3 7.46 14.52 6.39
CA ILE A 3 7.72 15.97 6.41
C ILE A 3 7.86 16.53 5.00
N ILE A 4 8.55 15.79 4.13
CA ILE A 4 8.88 16.25 2.76
C ILE A 4 7.62 16.39 1.91
N THR A 5 6.69 15.44 1.97
CA THR A 5 5.46 15.46 1.17
C THR A 5 4.60 16.71 1.42
N PRO A 6 4.23 17.08 2.67
CA PRO A 6 3.46 18.30 2.91
C PRO A 6 4.18 19.58 2.44
N LEU A 7 5.51 19.66 2.64
CA LEU A 7 6.28 20.81 2.19
C LEU A 7 6.29 20.95 0.66
N LEU A 8 6.54 19.83 -0.05
CA LEU A 8 6.49 19.83 -1.52
C LEU A 8 5.08 20.12 -2.03
N THR A 9 4.05 19.55 -1.41
CA THR A 9 2.66 19.84 -1.77
C THR A 9 2.36 21.34 -1.60
N TYR A 10 2.81 21.96 -0.53
CA TYR A 10 2.64 23.40 -0.32
C TYR A 10 3.37 24.24 -1.38
N VAL A 11 4.52 23.78 -1.87
CA VAL A 11 5.28 24.48 -2.93
C VAL A 11 4.61 24.34 -4.29
N PHE A 12 4.17 23.13 -4.65
CA PHE A 12 3.61 22.83 -5.97
C PHE A 12 2.11 23.20 -6.10
N CYS A 13 1.38 23.06 -5.00
CA CYS A 13 -0.07 23.30 -4.93
C CYS A 13 -0.34 24.32 -3.83
N LYS A 14 0.01 25.60 -4.09
CA LYS A 14 -0.23 26.67 -3.11
C LYS A 14 -1.71 26.80 -2.81
N PRO A 15 -2.14 26.74 -1.53
CA PRO A 15 -3.53 26.94 -1.19
C PRO A 15 -3.94 28.37 -1.49
N GLU A 16 -5.10 28.54 -2.12
CA GLU A 16 -5.70 29.86 -2.38
C GLU A 16 -6.09 30.54 -1.06
N VAL A 17 -6.55 29.74 -0.10
CA VAL A 17 -6.96 30.21 1.23
C VAL A 17 -6.01 29.64 2.27
N LYS A 18 -5.25 30.51 2.96
CA LYS A 18 -4.27 30.10 3.98
C LYS A 18 -4.88 29.91 5.37
N GLY A 19 -6.09 30.35 5.58
CA GLY A 19 -6.84 30.18 6.81
C GLY A 19 -8.22 30.81 6.66
N SER A 20 -9.22 30.22 7.29
CA SER A 20 -10.56 30.73 7.33
C SER A 20 -11.09 30.61 8.76
N PRO A 21 -11.32 31.76 9.45
CA PRO A 21 -12.01 31.77 10.74
C PRO A 21 -13.40 31.11 10.66
N GLU A 22 -14.05 31.21 9.50
CA GLU A 22 -15.35 30.61 9.23
C GLU A 22 -15.32 29.09 9.30
N ILE A 23 -14.26 28.43 8.77
CA ILE A 23 -14.09 26.98 8.86
C ILE A 23 -13.92 26.54 10.31
N ALA A 24 -13.17 27.29 11.12
CA ALA A 24 -13.01 26.98 12.54
C ALA A 24 -14.32 27.15 13.32
N ALA A 25 -15.09 28.17 13.01
CA ALA A 25 -16.42 28.42 13.60
C ALA A 25 -17.41 27.31 13.17
N TRP A 26 -17.45 26.98 11.89
CA TRP A 26 -18.25 25.88 11.36
C TRP A 26 -17.89 24.53 12.01
N ALA A 27 -16.61 24.19 12.10
CA ALA A 27 -16.16 22.94 12.74
C ALA A 27 -16.58 22.88 14.22
N LYS A 28 -16.52 24.01 14.93
CA LYS A 28 -16.97 24.11 16.33
C LYS A 28 -18.48 23.92 16.47
N ASP A 29 -19.25 24.45 15.53
CA ASP A 29 -20.71 24.31 15.52
C ASP A 29 -21.11 22.86 15.14
N GLU A 30 -20.46 22.25 14.15
CA GLU A 30 -20.67 20.83 13.82
C GLU A 30 -20.30 19.92 14.99
N TYR A 31 -19.19 20.20 15.68
CA TYR A 31 -18.81 19.45 16.88
C TYR A 31 -19.86 19.55 17.99
N LYS A 32 -20.47 20.74 18.20
CA LYS A 32 -21.56 20.90 19.15
C LYS A 32 -22.83 20.13 18.76
N LYS A 33 -23.13 20.04 17.46
CA LYS A 33 -24.29 19.29 16.94
C LYS A 33 -24.16 17.78 17.14
N LEU A 34 -22.94 17.25 17.21
CA LEU A 34 -22.70 15.82 17.47
C LEU A 34 -23.25 15.38 18.84
N GLY A 35 -23.24 16.30 19.84
CA GLY A 35 -23.73 15.99 21.17
C GLY A 35 -22.85 15.00 21.95
N SER A 36 -23.45 14.31 22.90
CA SER A 36 -22.77 13.24 23.66
C SER A 36 -22.76 11.92 22.87
N MET A 37 -21.73 11.12 23.09
CA MET A 37 -21.59 9.80 22.45
C MET A 37 -22.82 8.93 22.68
N THR A 38 -23.34 8.37 21.62
CA THR A 38 -24.43 7.42 21.63
C THR A 38 -23.94 6.04 22.11
N ARG A 39 -24.86 5.18 22.54
CA ARG A 39 -24.52 3.79 22.92
C ARG A 39 -23.85 3.02 21.78
N SER A 40 -24.30 3.21 20.55
CA SER A 40 -23.72 2.57 19.37
C SER A 40 -22.27 3.02 19.12
N GLU A 41 -21.97 4.30 19.31
CA GLU A 41 -20.61 4.83 19.18
C GLU A 41 -19.68 4.28 20.25
N ILE A 42 -20.17 4.15 21.51
CA ILE A 42 -19.40 3.54 22.61
C ILE A 42 -19.10 2.06 22.28
N PHE A 43 -20.09 1.29 21.84
CA PHE A 43 -19.87 -0.10 21.44
C PHE A 43 -18.90 -0.21 20.28
N MET A 44 -19.01 0.66 19.26
CA MET A 44 -18.08 0.68 18.14
C MET A 44 -16.65 1.00 18.59
N ALA A 45 -16.48 1.96 19.49
CA ALA A 45 -15.17 2.29 20.06
C ALA A 45 -14.56 1.08 20.80
N LEU A 46 -15.36 0.40 21.65
CA LEU A 46 -14.91 -0.80 22.37
C LEU A 46 -14.52 -1.95 21.42
N ILE A 47 -15.32 -2.20 20.39
CA ILE A 47 -15.03 -3.22 19.38
C ILE A 47 -13.75 -2.85 18.59
N SER A 48 -13.55 -1.58 18.29
CA SER A 48 -12.33 -1.10 17.61
C SER A 48 -11.08 -1.29 18.47
N VAL A 49 -11.16 -0.98 19.77
CA VAL A 49 -10.07 -1.22 20.72
C VAL A 49 -9.79 -2.72 20.84
N LEU A 50 -10.82 -3.55 20.95
CA LEU A 50 -10.68 -5.01 20.98
C LEU A 50 -9.97 -5.53 19.73
N ALA A 51 -10.37 -5.05 18.55
CA ALA A 51 -9.73 -5.42 17.27
C ALA A 51 -8.23 -5.07 17.27
N LEU A 52 -7.89 -3.85 17.69
CA LEU A 52 -6.49 -3.42 17.78
C LEU A 52 -5.68 -4.27 18.75
N VAL A 53 -6.22 -4.57 19.93
CA VAL A 53 -5.56 -5.43 20.94
C VAL A 53 -5.31 -6.83 20.37
N LEU A 54 -6.29 -7.42 19.69
CA LEU A 54 -6.17 -8.75 19.10
C LEU A 54 -5.20 -8.76 17.91
N TRP A 55 -5.15 -7.71 17.10
CA TRP A 55 -4.21 -7.64 15.97
C TRP A 55 -2.77 -7.38 16.44
N ILE A 56 -2.57 -6.46 17.37
CA ILE A 56 -1.23 -6.19 17.94
C ILE A 56 -0.73 -7.41 18.72
N GLY A 57 -1.61 -8.05 19.48
CA GLY A 57 -1.30 -9.24 20.25
C GLY A 57 -1.46 -10.57 19.50
N ALA A 58 -1.59 -10.56 18.18
CA ALA A 58 -1.89 -11.75 17.37
C ALA A 58 -0.90 -12.91 17.60
N SER A 59 0.39 -12.60 17.71
CA SER A 59 1.44 -13.59 18.01
C SER A 59 1.33 -14.17 19.44
N THR A 60 0.98 -13.33 20.41
CA THR A 60 0.85 -13.71 21.83
C THR A 60 -0.41 -14.52 22.06
N PHE A 61 -1.54 -14.08 21.51
CA PHE A 61 -2.82 -14.76 21.65
C PHE A 61 -3.00 -15.93 20.67
N LYS A 62 -2.07 -16.09 19.71
CA LYS A 62 -2.14 -17.09 18.64
C LYS A 62 -3.44 -17.03 17.84
N VAL A 63 -3.99 -15.82 17.67
CA VAL A 63 -5.23 -15.57 16.93
C VAL A 63 -4.88 -15.10 15.53
N ASN A 64 -5.45 -15.77 14.52
CA ASN A 64 -5.28 -15.35 13.13
C ASN A 64 -5.96 -13.98 12.90
N PRO A 65 -5.30 -13.02 12.21
CA PRO A 65 -5.89 -11.71 11.91
C PRO A 65 -7.26 -11.76 11.21
N THR A 66 -7.50 -12.77 10.37
CA THR A 66 -8.80 -12.98 9.71
C THR A 66 -9.88 -13.38 10.74
N THR A 67 -9.53 -14.22 11.72
CA THR A 67 -10.44 -14.61 12.81
C THR A 67 -10.84 -13.38 13.61
N THR A 68 -9.90 -12.49 13.93
CA THR A 68 -10.19 -11.20 14.58
C THR A 68 -11.20 -10.38 13.77
N ALA A 69 -10.99 -10.25 12.46
CA ALA A 69 -11.92 -9.51 11.60
C ALA A 69 -13.33 -10.12 11.60
N LEU A 70 -13.45 -11.45 11.56
CA LEU A 70 -14.75 -12.13 11.65
C LEU A 70 -15.43 -11.92 12.99
N ILE A 71 -14.69 -11.98 14.11
CA ILE A 71 -15.21 -11.67 15.45
C ILE A 71 -15.76 -10.24 15.49
N VAL A 72 -15.01 -9.27 14.95
CA VAL A 72 -15.45 -7.87 14.89
C VAL A 72 -16.78 -7.73 14.13
N ILE A 73 -16.88 -8.34 12.94
CA ILE A 73 -18.12 -8.31 12.14
C ILE A 73 -19.29 -8.91 12.92
N ILE A 74 -19.09 -10.06 13.55
CA ILE A 74 -20.11 -10.72 14.36
C ILE A 74 -20.55 -9.80 15.51
N LEU A 75 -19.62 -9.21 16.24
CA LEU A 75 -19.93 -8.28 17.33
C LEU A 75 -20.69 -7.04 16.85
N MET A 76 -20.34 -6.47 15.69
CA MET A 76 -21.06 -5.34 15.10
C MET A 76 -22.51 -5.70 14.77
N ILE A 77 -22.77 -6.91 14.29
CA ILE A 77 -24.12 -7.40 13.99
C ILE A 77 -24.89 -7.64 15.30
N PHE A 78 -24.28 -8.30 16.29
CA PHE A 78 -24.92 -8.56 17.58
C PHE A 78 -25.28 -7.29 18.34
N THR A 79 -24.41 -6.28 18.30
CA THR A 79 -24.66 -4.96 18.93
C THR A 79 -25.58 -4.06 18.11
N LYS A 80 -26.06 -4.54 16.96
CA LYS A 80 -26.93 -3.81 16.02
C LYS A 80 -26.32 -2.50 15.50
N ILE A 81 -24.99 -2.39 15.50
CA ILE A 81 -24.27 -1.29 14.85
C ILE A 81 -24.38 -1.45 13.33
N MET A 82 -24.37 -2.69 12.87
CA MET A 82 -24.50 -3.07 11.47
C MET A 82 -25.52 -4.20 11.35
N THR A 83 -26.35 -4.15 10.30
CA THR A 83 -27.25 -5.25 9.97
C THR A 83 -26.59 -6.25 9.02
N TRP A 84 -27.13 -7.47 8.94
CA TRP A 84 -26.69 -8.43 7.92
C TRP A 84 -26.87 -7.91 6.51
N GLN A 85 -27.91 -7.10 6.27
CA GLN A 85 -28.14 -6.47 4.96
C GLN A 85 -27.07 -5.44 4.62
N ASP A 86 -26.63 -4.64 5.60
CA ASP A 86 -25.52 -3.67 5.39
C ASP A 86 -24.23 -4.39 5.03
N PHE A 87 -23.95 -5.51 5.71
CA PHE A 87 -22.80 -6.36 5.37
C PHE A 87 -22.87 -6.88 3.94
N LEU A 88 -23.99 -7.41 3.49
CA LEU A 88 -24.19 -7.91 2.14
C LEU A 88 -24.21 -6.78 1.08
N ALA A 89 -24.67 -5.60 1.44
CA ALA A 89 -24.76 -4.46 0.55
C ALA A 89 -23.39 -3.79 0.30
N ASN A 90 -22.33 -4.17 1.03
CA ASN A 90 -20.99 -3.61 0.85
C ASN A 90 -20.32 -4.15 -0.42
N LYS A 91 -20.83 -3.73 -1.59
CA LYS A 91 -20.33 -4.12 -2.91
C LYS A 91 -18.82 -3.92 -3.09
N PRO A 92 -18.19 -2.81 -2.61
CA PRO A 92 -16.75 -2.64 -2.72
C PRO A 92 -15.95 -3.75 -2.03
N ALA A 93 -16.36 -4.17 -0.83
CA ALA A 93 -15.70 -5.24 -0.09
C ALA A 93 -15.81 -6.59 -0.82
N TRP A 94 -17.00 -6.94 -1.32
CA TRP A 94 -17.22 -8.17 -2.10
C TRP A 94 -16.45 -8.17 -3.40
N ASN A 95 -16.33 -7.02 -4.06
CA ASN A 95 -15.52 -6.88 -5.28
C ASN A 95 -14.04 -7.15 -4.97
N VAL A 96 -13.49 -6.53 -3.89
CA VAL A 96 -12.12 -6.79 -3.45
C VAL A 96 -11.92 -8.27 -3.13
N LEU A 97 -12.82 -8.89 -2.37
CA LEU A 97 -12.73 -10.33 -2.04
C LEU A 97 -12.67 -11.19 -3.31
N THR A 98 -13.54 -10.93 -4.30
CA THR A 98 -13.58 -11.67 -5.56
C THR A 98 -12.26 -11.56 -6.31
N TRP A 99 -11.70 -10.34 -6.42
CA TRP A 99 -10.40 -10.12 -7.05
C TRP A 99 -9.29 -10.88 -6.35
N PHE A 100 -9.21 -10.78 -5.01
CA PHE A 100 -8.18 -11.49 -4.24
C PHE A 100 -8.31 -13.00 -4.34
N ALA A 101 -9.52 -13.53 -4.17
CA ALA A 101 -9.80 -14.96 -4.28
C ALA A 101 -9.47 -15.54 -5.66
N THR A 102 -9.39 -14.69 -6.69
CA THR A 102 -9.02 -15.10 -8.05
C THR A 102 -7.52 -14.93 -8.30
N LEU A 103 -6.97 -13.76 -8.01
CA LEU A 103 -5.58 -13.42 -8.36
C LEU A 103 -4.54 -14.20 -7.54
N VAL A 104 -4.81 -14.44 -6.25
CA VAL A 104 -3.85 -15.15 -5.39
C VAL A 104 -3.64 -16.60 -5.84
N PRO A 105 -4.69 -17.41 -6.09
CA PRO A 105 -4.52 -18.75 -6.65
C PRO A 105 -3.90 -18.77 -8.05
N MET A 106 -4.24 -17.79 -8.91
CA MET A 106 -3.61 -17.68 -10.24
C MET A 106 -2.10 -17.44 -10.14
N ALA A 107 -1.67 -16.51 -9.27
CA ALA A 107 -0.24 -16.26 -9.03
C ALA A 107 0.47 -17.53 -8.50
N SER A 108 -0.16 -18.24 -7.57
CA SER A 108 0.34 -19.52 -7.06
C SER A 108 0.38 -20.59 -8.15
N GLY A 109 -0.63 -20.63 -9.01
CA GLY A 109 -0.66 -21.53 -10.17
C GLY A 109 0.50 -21.29 -11.13
N LEU A 110 0.78 -20.03 -11.49
CA LEU A 110 1.92 -19.66 -12.33
C LEU A 110 3.27 -20.09 -11.71
N LYS A 111 3.42 -19.94 -10.40
CA LYS A 111 4.59 -20.44 -9.68
C LYS A 111 4.70 -21.98 -9.78
N ASN A 112 3.59 -22.69 -9.52
CA ASN A 112 3.58 -24.15 -9.50
C ASN A 112 3.87 -24.80 -10.87
N VAL A 113 3.49 -24.15 -11.97
CA VAL A 113 3.81 -24.62 -13.32
C VAL A 113 5.20 -24.20 -13.82
N GLY A 114 6.03 -23.57 -12.97
CA GLY A 114 7.38 -23.16 -13.31
C GLY A 114 7.47 -21.95 -14.24
N PHE A 115 6.37 -21.23 -14.47
CA PHE A 115 6.35 -20.05 -15.35
C PHE A 115 7.31 -18.95 -14.86
N LEU A 116 7.35 -18.71 -13.54
CA LEU A 116 8.23 -17.69 -12.97
C LEU A 116 9.71 -18.04 -13.16
N GLU A 117 10.05 -19.32 -13.01
CA GLU A 117 11.41 -19.84 -13.22
C GLU A 117 11.82 -19.76 -14.70
N TRP A 118 10.91 -20.11 -15.61
CA TRP A 118 11.13 -19.95 -17.05
C TRP A 118 11.36 -18.48 -17.41
N LEU A 119 10.53 -17.57 -16.90
CA LEU A 119 10.65 -16.13 -17.16
C LEU A 119 11.95 -15.56 -16.55
N ALA A 120 12.32 -15.97 -15.34
CA ALA A 120 13.57 -15.60 -14.70
C ALA A 120 14.79 -16.06 -15.51
N LYS A 121 14.79 -17.31 -16.01
CA LYS A 121 15.86 -17.81 -16.87
C LYS A 121 15.94 -17.05 -18.20
N SER A 122 14.80 -16.72 -18.80
CA SER A 122 14.74 -15.97 -20.05
C SER A 122 15.24 -14.52 -19.92
N ALA A 123 14.93 -13.87 -18.80
CA ALA A 123 15.35 -12.49 -18.51
C ALA A 123 16.72 -12.42 -17.80
N GLY A 124 17.08 -13.48 -17.06
CA GLY A 124 18.25 -13.51 -16.18
C GLY A 124 19.58 -13.44 -16.92
N GLY A 125 19.66 -13.95 -18.16
CA GLY A 125 20.86 -13.88 -18.96
C GLY A 125 21.38 -12.46 -19.19
N SER A 126 20.48 -11.50 -19.35
CA SER A 126 20.81 -10.08 -19.47
C SER A 126 21.24 -9.45 -18.15
N LEU A 127 20.72 -9.94 -17.00
CA LEU A 127 21.08 -9.43 -15.68
C LEU A 127 22.47 -9.86 -15.24
N VAL A 128 22.87 -11.09 -15.56
CA VAL A 128 24.19 -11.65 -15.20
C VAL A 128 25.33 -10.91 -15.90
N SER A 129 25.07 -10.32 -17.08
CA SER A 129 26.06 -9.55 -17.84
C SER A 129 26.22 -8.11 -17.37
N LEU A 130 25.34 -7.62 -16.52
CA LEU A 130 25.38 -6.25 -15.98
C LEU A 130 26.20 -6.20 -14.68
N ASP A 131 26.73 -5.00 -14.40
CA ASP A 131 27.23 -4.69 -13.06
C ASP A 131 26.12 -4.90 -12.02
N PRO A 132 26.42 -5.53 -10.86
CA PRO A 132 25.39 -5.83 -9.85
C PRO A 132 24.56 -4.61 -9.42
N THR A 133 25.18 -3.45 -9.30
CA THR A 133 24.48 -2.20 -8.94
C THR A 133 23.50 -1.80 -10.04
N MET A 134 23.93 -1.88 -11.30
CA MET A 134 23.06 -1.58 -12.44
C MET A 134 21.92 -2.57 -12.59
N ALA A 135 22.17 -3.85 -12.31
CA ALA A 135 21.13 -4.88 -12.30
C ALA A 135 20.07 -4.61 -11.22
N VAL A 136 20.49 -4.27 -10.00
CA VAL A 136 19.58 -3.92 -8.90
C VAL A 136 18.78 -2.65 -9.21
N LEU A 137 19.41 -1.60 -9.73
CA LEU A 137 18.71 -0.38 -10.13
C LEU A 137 17.73 -0.63 -11.28
N GLY A 138 18.11 -1.45 -12.25
CA GLY A 138 17.23 -1.86 -13.35
C GLY A 138 16.01 -2.62 -12.86
N LEU A 139 16.19 -3.57 -11.93
CA LEU A 139 15.09 -4.29 -11.29
C LEU A 139 14.19 -3.34 -10.47
N LEU A 140 14.76 -2.41 -9.73
CA LEU A 140 14.02 -1.40 -8.97
C LEU A 140 13.14 -0.56 -9.90
N LEU A 141 13.69 -0.04 -10.98
CA LEU A 141 12.93 0.73 -11.96
C LEU A 141 11.83 -0.09 -12.62
N ALA A 142 12.15 -1.32 -13.05
CA ALA A 142 11.16 -2.23 -13.61
C ALA A 142 10.04 -2.54 -12.60
N PHE A 143 10.38 -2.81 -11.34
CA PHE A 143 9.41 -3.07 -10.28
C PHE A 143 8.52 -1.85 -10.02
N CYS A 144 9.06 -0.64 -10.05
CA CYS A 144 8.26 0.58 -9.90
C CYS A 144 7.35 0.85 -11.12
N LEU A 145 7.85 0.64 -12.34
CA LEU A 145 7.11 0.92 -13.57
C LEU A 145 6.00 -0.10 -13.85
N LEU A 146 6.24 -1.38 -13.61
CA LEU A 146 5.24 -2.44 -13.77
C LEU A 146 4.01 -2.24 -12.89
N ARG A 147 4.15 -1.48 -11.82
CA ARG A 147 3.03 -1.12 -10.95
C ARG A 147 1.88 -0.42 -11.67
N TYR A 148 2.16 0.32 -12.74
CA TYR A 148 1.12 1.00 -13.53
C TYR A 148 0.10 0.06 -14.17
N PHE A 149 0.46 -1.20 -14.38
CA PHE A 149 -0.43 -2.20 -14.95
C PHE A 149 -1.39 -2.84 -13.93
N PHE A 150 -1.27 -2.48 -12.65
CA PHE A 150 -2.05 -3.07 -11.57
C PHE A 150 -2.93 -2.01 -10.88
N ALA A 151 -4.22 -2.35 -10.76
CA ALA A 151 -5.19 -1.52 -10.03
C ALA A 151 -5.13 -1.67 -8.50
N SER A 152 -4.24 -2.53 -7.97
CA SER A 152 -4.12 -2.79 -6.54
C SER A 152 -2.66 -3.07 -6.18
N GLY A 153 -2.16 -2.40 -5.14
CA GLY A 153 -0.82 -2.63 -4.62
C GLY A 153 -0.62 -4.04 -4.08
N THR A 154 -1.61 -4.58 -3.42
CA THR A 154 -1.54 -5.94 -2.87
C THR A 154 -1.53 -6.97 -3.99
N ALA A 155 -2.39 -6.82 -5.00
CA ALA A 155 -2.40 -7.70 -6.17
C ALA A 155 -1.04 -7.66 -6.90
N TYR A 156 -0.47 -6.46 -7.06
CA TYR A 156 0.85 -6.28 -7.66
C TYR A 156 1.93 -7.04 -6.89
N VAL A 157 2.03 -6.80 -5.58
CA VAL A 157 3.04 -7.46 -4.73
C VAL A 157 2.86 -8.98 -4.77
N THR A 158 1.64 -9.47 -4.64
CA THR A 158 1.35 -10.91 -4.67
C THR A 158 1.78 -11.55 -6.00
N ALA A 159 1.56 -10.88 -7.12
CA ALA A 159 1.91 -11.39 -8.44
C ALA A 159 3.42 -11.30 -8.72
N MET A 160 4.07 -10.20 -8.32
CA MET A 160 5.41 -9.85 -8.79
C MET A 160 6.55 -10.21 -7.84
N VAL A 161 6.31 -10.28 -6.52
CA VAL A 161 7.39 -10.56 -5.56
C VAL A 161 8.09 -11.88 -5.84
N GLY A 162 7.35 -12.94 -6.15
CA GLY A 162 7.95 -14.24 -6.47
C GLY A 162 8.83 -14.20 -7.72
N LEU A 163 8.40 -13.49 -8.76
CA LEU A 163 9.18 -13.31 -9.99
C LEU A 163 10.47 -12.52 -9.70
N PHE A 164 10.36 -11.37 -9.03
CA PHE A 164 11.52 -10.55 -8.73
C PHE A 164 12.49 -11.23 -7.77
N ALA A 165 11.99 -12.03 -6.81
CA ALA A 165 12.84 -12.86 -5.96
C ALA A 165 13.69 -13.83 -6.77
N THR A 166 13.11 -14.49 -7.78
CA THR A 166 13.88 -15.41 -8.66
C THR A 166 14.87 -14.67 -9.55
N LEU A 167 14.57 -13.46 -10.00
CA LEU A 167 15.50 -12.61 -10.76
C LEU A 167 16.68 -12.15 -9.90
N ILE A 168 16.44 -11.76 -8.65
CA ILE A 168 17.49 -11.34 -7.71
C ILE A 168 18.52 -12.45 -7.49
N LEU A 169 18.07 -13.71 -7.39
CA LEU A 169 18.95 -14.86 -7.21
C LEU A 169 19.89 -15.11 -8.41
N GLN A 170 19.63 -14.49 -9.57
CA GLN A 170 20.53 -14.56 -10.74
C GLN A 170 21.65 -13.51 -10.69
N ILE A 171 21.58 -12.50 -9.82
CA ILE A 171 22.60 -11.45 -9.76
C ILE A 171 23.73 -11.92 -8.85
N PRO A 172 24.97 -12.06 -9.38
CA PRO A 172 26.08 -12.52 -8.57
C PRO A 172 26.53 -11.46 -7.56
N GLY A 173 26.95 -11.89 -6.38
CA GLY A 173 27.61 -11.01 -5.40
C GLY A 173 26.70 -10.05 -4.64
N VAL A 174 25.36 -10.19 -4.72
CA VAL A 174 24.41 -9.40 -3.95
C VAL A 174 23.78 -10.23 -2.83
N ASP A 175 23.40 -9.57 -1.74
CA ASP A 175 22.55 -10.19 -0.72
C ASP A 175 21.08 -10.14 -1.16
N PRO A 176 20.43 -11.29 -1.40
CA PRO A 176 19.05 -11.33 -1.88
C PRO A 176 18.07 -10.67 -0.92
N ALA A 177 18.28 -10.76 0.40
CA ALA A 177 17.41 -10.15 1.40
C ALA A 177 17.49 -8.62 1.33
N GLN A 178 18.69 -8.08 1.19
CA GLN A 178 18.91 -6.64 1.03
C GLN A 178 18.28 -6.12 -0.24
N VAL A 179 18.49 -6.78 -1.38
CA VAL A 179 17.90 -6.38 -2.66
C VAL A 179 16.38 -6.47 -2.61
N MET A 180 15.82 -7.50 -1.98
CA MET A 180 14.37 -7.61 -1.80
C MET A 180 13.80 -6.43 -1.01
N LEU A 181 14.47 -5.97 0.06
CA LEU A 181 14.04 -4.76 0.79
C LEU A 181 14.13 -3.51 -0.09
N ILE A 182 15.18 -3.37 -0.91
CA ILE A 182 15.31 -2.26 -1.86
C ILE A 182 14.13 -2.24 -2.84
N LEU A 183 13.60 -3.39 -3.27
CA LEU A 183 12.43 -3.46 -4.14
C LEU A 183 11.12 -3.22 -3.39
N LEU A 184 10.97 -3.73 -2.17
CA LEU A 184 9.69 -3.68 -1.44
C LEU A 184 9.40 -2.33 -0.78
N VAL A 185 10.42 -1.63 -0.26
CA VAL A 185 10.22 -0.34 0.42
C VAL A 185 9.56 0.72 -0.48
N PRO A 186 9.94 0.89 -1.75
CA PRO A 186 9.27 1.82 -2.67
C PRO A 186 7.79 1.53 -2.89
N MET A 187 7.33 0.31 -2.65
CA MET A 187 5.90 -0.02 -2.78
C MET A 187 5.01 0.83 -1.89
N GLY A 188 5.50 1.21 -0.71
CA GLY A 188 4.78 2.09 0.21
C GLY A 188 4.68 3.55 -0.26
N ILE A 189 5.55 3.99 -1.17
CA ILE A 189 5.64 5.38 -1.61
C ILE A 189 5.26 5.57 -3.09
N MET A 190 5.34 4.53 -3.90
CA MET A 190 5.06 4.61 -5.36
C MET A 190 3.59 4.40 -5.72
N GLY A 191 2.69 4.23 -4.75
CA GLY A 191 1.24 4.09 -4.98
C GLY A 191 0.55 5.35 -5.52
N ILE A 192 1.25 6.48 -5.57
CA ILE A 192 0.77 7.78 -6.03
C ILE A 192 0.74 7.95 -7.55
N LEU A 193 1.35 7.05 -8.31
CA LEU A 193 1.52 7.20 -9.76
C LEU A 193 0.20 7.17 -10.53
N THR A 194 -0.78 6.42 -10.05
CA THR A 194 -2.06 6.23 -10.74
C THR A 194 -3.25 6.47 -9.82
N PRO A 195 -4.38 6.96 -10.37
CA PRO A 195 -5.61 7.14 -9.58
C PRO A 195 -6.25 5.82 -9.12
N TYR A 196 -5.73 4.69 -9.54
CA TYR A 196 -6.22 3.34 -9.22
C TYR A 196 -5.16 2.45 -8.54
N GLY A 197 -3.94 2.94 -8.34
CA GLY A 197 -2.82 2.13 -7.86
C GLY A 197 -2.90 1.70 -6.39
N THR A 198 -3.77 2.30 -5.59
CA THR A 198 -4.00 1.95 -4.18
C THR A 198 -5.49 1.94 -3.87
N GLY A 199 -5.89 1.28 -2.78
CA GLY A 199 -7.30 1.20 -2.39
C GLY A 199 -7.95 2.56 -2.07
N HIS A 200 -7.18 3.54 -1.64
CA HIS A 200 -7.66 4.89 -1.32
C HIS A 200 -7.56 5.88 -2.49
N SER A 201 -6.69 5.64 -3.47
CA SER A 201 -6.52 6.55 -4.62
C SER A 201 -7.80 6.83 -5.41
N PRO A 202 -8.66 5.83 -5.70
CA PRO A 202 -9.93 6.07 -6.38
C PRO A 202 -10.88 6.99 -5.58
N ILE A 203 -10.86 6.90 -4.25
CA ILE A 203 -11.71 7.73 -3.37
C ILE A 203 -11.29 9.19 -3.46
N TRP A 204 -9.99 9.46 -3.36
CA TRP A 204 -9.44 10.81 -3.52
C TRP A 204 -9.68 11.37 -4.91
N PHE A 205 -9.50 10.56 -5.94
CA PHE A 205 -9.75 10.98 -7.32
C PHE A 205 -11.23 11.27 -7.58
N ALA A 206 -12.13 10.44 -7.06
CA ALA A 206 -13.58 10.61 -7.20
C ALA A 206 -14.13 11.82 -6.42
N SER A 207 -13.37 12.40 -5.48
CA SER A 207 -13.75 13.62 -4.77
C SER A 207 -13.91 14.85 -5.68
N GLY A 208 -13.32 14.79 -6.90
CA GLY A 208 -13.44 15.83 -7.91
C GLY A 208 -12.53 17.06 -7.70
N TYR A 209 -11.74 17.09 -6.62
CA TYR A 209 -10.81 18.20 -6.37
C TYR A 209 -9.65 18.27 -7.38
N ASN A 210 -9.27 17.13 -7.96
CA ASN A 210 -8.19 17.05 -8.93
C ASN A 210 -8.71 16.58 -10.29
N LYS A 211 -8.34 17.29 -11.37
CA LYS A 211 -8.62 16.86 -12.74
C LYS A 211 -7.71 15.69 -13.11
N GLY A 212 -8.16 14.80 -14.00
CA GLY A 212 -7.40 13.62 -14.43
C GLY A 212 -5.95 13.93 -14.84
N PRO A 213 -5.70 14.84 -15.80
CA PRO A 213 -4.34 15.18 -16.23
C PRO A 213 -3.46 15.75 -15.10
N GLU A 214 -4.05 16.50 -14.17
CA GLU A 214 -3.35 17.06 -13.02
C GLU A 214 -2.92 15.98 -12.04
N PHE A 215 -3.78 15.01 -11.76
CA PHE A 215 -3.45 13.85 -10.91
C PHE A 215 -2.24 13.08 -11.46
N TRP A 216 -2.25 12.78 -12.77
CA TRP A 216 -1.15 12.09 -13.42
C TRP A 216 0.15 12.90 -13.41
N LYS A 217 0.06 14.21 -13.67
CA LYS A 217 1.22 15.12 -13.64
C LYS A 217 1.85 15.17 -12.24
N LEU A 218 1.03 15.40 -11.21
CA LEU A 218 1.50 15.44 -9.83
C LEU A 218 2.05 14.07 -9.39
N GLY A 219 1.35 12.99 -9.69
CA GLY A 219 1.80 11.63 -9.41
C GLY A 219 3.17 11.33 -10.03
N ALA A 220 3.41 11.74 -11.26
CA ALA A 220 4.69 11.57 -11.93
C ALA A 220 5.80 12.42 -11.27
N ILE A 221 5.55 13.69 -10.97
CA ILE A 221 6.51 14.59 -10.32
C ILE A 221 6.90 14.02 -8.94
N PHE A 222 5.91 13.72 -8.09
CA PHE A 222 6.17 13.18 -6.77
C PHE A 222 6.80 11.78 -6.83
N GLY A 223 6.41 10.95 -7.79
CA GLY A 223 7.00 9.64 -8.02
C GLY A 223 8.50 9.71 -8.33
N ILE A 224 8.90 10.61 -9.22
CA ILE A 224 10.32 10.84 -9.55
C ILE A 224 11.08 11.33 -8.31
N ILE A 225 10.54 12.32 -7.60
CA ILE A 225 11.16 12.87 -6.38
C ILE A 225 11.32 11.77 -5.32
N TYR A 226 10.27 10.97 -5.07
CA TYR A 226 10.33 9.91 -4.06
C TYR A 226 11.32 8.82 -4.45
N LEU A 227 11.37 8.45 -5.72
CA LEU A 227 12.33 7.47 -6.21
C LEU A 227 13.77 7.99 -6.09
N ALA A 228 14.00 9.26 -6.45
CA ALA A 228 15.31 9.88 -6.29
C ALA A 228 15.76 9.94 -4.83
N ILE A 229 14.88 10.35 -3.92
CA ILE A 229 15.18 10.35 -2.48
C ILE A 229 15.43 8.91 -1.97
N PHE A 230 14.66 7.94 -2.45
CA PHE A 230 14.87 6.55 -2.07
C PHE A 230 16.22 6.02 -2.55
N ILE A 231 16.62 6.31 -3.78
CA ILE A 231 17.92 5.89 -4.33
C ILE A 231 19.06 6.54 -3.53
N VAL A 232 18.97 7.86 -3.25
CA VAL A 232 20.07 8.62 -2.62
C VAL A 232 20.15 8.39 -1.11
N VAL A 233 19.02 8.19 -0.44
CA VAL A 233 18.96 8.07 1.03
C VAL A 233 18.52 6.68 1.48
N GLY A 234 17.48 6.14 0.85
CA GLY A 234 16.87 4.87 1.28
C GLY A 234 17.77 3.67 1.03
N ILE A 235 18.38 3.57 -0.15
CA ILE A 235 19.30 2.46 -0.48
C ILE A 235 20.53 2.48 0.44
N PRO A 236 21.28 3.59 0.58
CA PRO A 236 22.40 3.64 1.53
C PRO A 236 22.00 3.34 2.98
N TRP A 237 20.80 3.78 3.39
CA TRP A 237 20.29 3.47 4.72
C TRP A 237 20.05 1.96 4.91
N ILE A 238 19.43 1.29 3.94
CA ILE A 238 19.23 -0.16 3.97
C ILE A 238 20.59 -0.88 4.02
N GLN A 239 21.55 -0.45 3.20
CA GLN A 239 22.90 -1.02 3.18
C GLN A 239 23.65 -0.82 4.51
N PHE A 240 23.40 0.29 5.21
CA PHE A 240 23.99 0.56 6.51
C PHE A 240 23.34 -0.25 7.64
N VAL A 241 22.02 -0.38 7.63
CA VAL A 241 21.27 -0.99 8.75
C VAL A 241 21.24 -2.51 8.67
N MET A 242 21.16 -3.10 7.47
CA MET A 242 21.05 -4.57 7.31
C MET A 242 22.20 -5.35 7.99
N PRO A 243 23.48 -4.95 7.87
CA PRO A 243 24.57 -5.62 8.55
C PRO A 243 24.53 -5.52 10.09
N LEU A 244 23.76 -4.55 10.63
CA LEU A 244 23.60 -4.37 12.07
C LEU A 244 22.50 -5.26 12.67
N LEU A 245 21.65 -5.80 11.83
CA LEU A 245 20.49 -6.65 12.23
C LEU A 245 20.77 -8.16 12.10
N GLY A 246 21.84 -8.54 11.42
CA GLY A 246 22.33 -9.92 11.26
C GLY A 246 23.51 -10.20 12.10
#